data_838b87d8dba94c450b5c07d44f2e9f55
#
_entry.id   838b87d8dba94c450b5c07d44f2e9f55
#
_cell.length_a   1.000
_cell.length_b   1.000
_cell.length_c   1.000
_cell.angle_alpha   90.00
_cell.angle_beta   90.00
_cell.angle_gamma   90.00
#
_symmetry.space_group_name_H-M   'P 1'
#
loop_
_entity.id
_entity.type
_entity.pdbx_description
1 polymer ?
#
loop_
_entity_poly.entity_id
_entity_poly.type
_entity_poly.pdbx_seq_one_letter_code
_entity_poly.pdbx_strand_id
1 'polypeptide(L)'
;MSRPALRTALAAVAAATLLALAGCSGSADSSSSSADPGADYVTPGKLTIATGQTAYEPYVYNDDPTSGKGFEAAVAYAVAEKLGFSKDDVVWVRTSFEAAIAPGPKNFDFNIQQYTITDERKQAVDFSSPY
;
A
#
# COMPACT_ATOMS: atom_id res chain seq x y z
N MET A 1 10.88 -56.59 62.07
CA MET A 1 12.34 -56.72 62.42
C MET A 1 13.12 -56.29 61.17
N SER A 2 14.10 -55.44 61.43
CA SER A 2 15.27 -55.08 60.58
C SER A 2 15.07 -54.06 59.46
N ARG A 3 15.42 -52.84 59.77
CA ARG A 3 16.10 -51.85 58.89
C ARG A 3 17.53 -52.36 58.58
N PRO A 4 18.36 -51.85 57.66
CA PRO A 4 18.58 -50.45 57.16
C PRO A 4 18.86 -50.46 55.63
N ALA A 5 19.27 -49.45 54.96
CA ALA A 5 20.12 -48.30 55.09
C ALA A 5 20.05 -47.37 53.87
N LEU A 6 20.06 -46.15 54.18
CA LEU A 6 20.52 -44.98 53.49
C LEU A 6 21.73 -45.12 52.58
N ARG A 7 21.70 -44.63 51.33
CA ARG A 7 22.87 -44.08 50.60
C ARG A 7 22.45 -42.97 49.64
N THR A 8 22.86 -41.78 50.04
CA THR A 8 22.90 -40.52 49.27
C THR A 8 23.83 -40.62 48.07
N ALA A 9 23.40 -40.13 46.94
CA ALA A 9 24.28 -39.67 45.87
C ALA A 9 23.80 -38.37 45.32
N LEU A 10 24.49 -37.27 45.63
CA LEU A 10 24.40 -35.98 44.92
C LEU A 10 25.00 -36.19 43.51
N ALA A 11 24.25 -35.75 42.49
CA ALA A 11 24.79 -35.50 41.17
C ALA A 11 24.47 -34.06 40.80
N ALA A 12 25.52 -33.27 40.65
CA ALA A 12 25.48 -31.88 40.23
C ALA A 12 25.03 -31.73 38.77
N VAL A 13 24.02 -30.93 38.53
CA VAL A 13 23.60 -30.53 37.19
C VAL A 13 24.29 -29.21 36.88
N ALA A 14 25.23 -29.25 35.96
CA ALA A 14 25.85 -28.08 35.36
C ALA A 14 24.88 -27.48 34.31
N ALA A 15 24.34 -26.30 34.58
CA ALA A 15 23.57 -25.54 33.63
C ALA A 15 24.53 -24.85 32.66
N ALA A 16 24.54 -25.29 31.42
CA ALA A 16 25.20 -24.60 30.32
C ALA A 16 24.22 -23.64 29.65
N THR A 17 24.32 -22.37 30.00
CA THR A 17 23.61 -21.27 29.32
C THR A 17 24.35 -20.94 28.04
N LEU A 18 23.80 -21.34 26.88
CA LEU A 18 24.22 -20.91 25.57
C LEU A 18 23.52 -19.58 25.26
N LEU A 19 24.23 -18.44 25.42
CA LEU A 19 23.82 -17.16 24.84
C LEU A 19 24.05 -17.23 23.32
N ALA A 20 22.97 -17.37 22.54
CA ALA A 20 23.00 -17.12 21.13
C ALA A 20 22.93 -15.60 20.89
N LEU A 21 24.08 -14.96 20.62
CA LEU A 21 24.11 -13.62 20.04
C LEU A 21 23.60 -13.74 18.59
N ALA A 22 22.33 -13.43 18.38
CA ALA A 22 21.81 -13.17 17.05
C ALA A 22 22.34 -11.82 16.60
N GLY A 23 23.42 -11.84 15.79
CA GLY A 23 23.92 -10.66 15.09
C GLY A 23 22.86 -10.16 14.11
N CYS A 24 22.30 -8.97 14.35
CA CYS A 24 21.55 -8.22 13.36
C CYS A 24 22.52 -7.76 12.27
N SER A 25 22.66 -8.58 11.23
CA SER A 25 23.22 -8.19 9.96
C SER A 25 22.17 -7.33 9.27
N GLY A 26 22.37 -6.00 9.26
CA GLY A 26 21.49 -5.06 8.57
C GLY A 26 21.62 -5.23 7.06
N SER A 27 20.80 -6.11 6.48
CA SER A 27 20.44 -6.06 5.08
C SER A 27 19.42 -4.94 4.93
N ALA A 28 19.76 -3.92 4.15
CA ALA A 28 18.77 -2.96 3.68
C ALA A 28 17.85 -3.70 2.69
N ASP A 29 16.86 -4.38 3.23
CA ASP A 29 15.74 -4.85 2.44
C ASP A 29 14.99 -3.62 1.93
N SER A 30 15.06 -3.43 0.62
CA SER A 30 14.11 -2.60 -0.09
C SER A 30 12.73 -3.21 0.16
N SER A 31 12.05 -2.72 1.18
CA SER A 31 10.68 -3.08 1.47
C SER A 31 9.84 -2.68 0.26
N SER A 32 9.57 -3.64 -0.63
CA SER A 32 8.40 -3.55 -1.49
C SER A 32 7.22 -3.48 -0.52
N SER A 33 6.64 -2.28 -0.35
CA SER A 33 5.43 -2.13 0.41
C SER A 33 4.33 -2.85 -0.37
N SER A 34 4.07 -4.09 0.04
CA SER A 34 2.85 -4.78 -0.35
C SER A 34 1.68 -3.93 0.13
N ALA A 35 0.66 -3.77 -0.70
CA ALA A 35 -0.59 -3.14 -0.28
C ALA A 35 -1.03 -3.76 1.05
N ASP A 36 -1.26 -2.92 2.04
CA ASP A 36 -1.77 -3.39 3.32
C ASP A 36 -3.21 -3.91 3.10
N PRO A 37 -3.47 -5.22 3.30
CA PRO A 37 -4.83 -5.75 3.13
C PRO A 37 -5.84 -5.16 4.11
N GLY A 38 -5.36 -4.43 5.13
CA GLY A 38 -6.18 -3.73 6.11
C GLY A 38 -6.40 -2.24 5.80
N ALA A 39 -5.86 -1.69 4.70
CA ALA A 39 -6.16 -0.32 4.31
C ALA A 39 -7.61 -0.21 3.79
N ASP A 40 -8.27 0.88 4.16
CA ASP A 40 -9.68 1.15 3.79
C ASP A 40 -9.78 1.62 2.32
N TYR A 41 -9.58 0.69 1.38
CA TYR A 41 -9.86 0.94 -0.03
C TYR A 41 -11.36 0.88 -0.33
N VAL A 42 -11.82 1.65 -1.30
CA VAL A 42 -13.23 1.67 -1.74
C VAL A 42 -13.73 0.26 -2.08
N THR A 43 -12.88 -0.53 -2.71
CA THR A 43 -13.15 -1.94 -2.98
C THR A 43 -12.04 -2.80 -2.37
N PRO A 44 -12.33 -3.69 -1.41
CA PRO A 44 -11.31 -4.55 -0.82
C PRO A 44 -10.50 -5.31 -1.87
N GLY A 45 -9.17 -5.23 -1.77
CA GLY A 45 -8.25 -5.90 -2.68
C GLY A 45 -8.13 -5.27 -4.07
N LYS A 46 -8.73 -4.11 -4.31
CA LYS A 46 -8.65 -3.36 -5.56
C LYS A 46 -8.24 -1.91 -5.29
N LEU A 47 -7.59 -1.30 -6.25
CA LEU A 47 -7.31 0.13 -6.26
C LEU A 47 -8.23 0.80 -7.27
N THR A 48 -9.16 1.61 -6.78
CA THR A 48 -10.12 2.33 -7.62
C THR A 48 -9.59 3.72 -7.95
N ILE A 49 -9.29 3.95 -9.22
CA ILE A 49 -8.70 5.21 -9.71
C ILE A 49 -9.73 5.95 -10.55
N ALA A 50 -9.96 7.22 -10.22
CA ALA A 50 -10.83 8.07 -11.03
C ALA A 50 -10.03 8.91 -12.03
N THR A 51 -10.60 9.11 -13.22
CA THR A 51 -10.10 10.04 -14.24
C THR A 51 -11.24 10.76 -14.95
N GLY A 52 -10.92 11.70 -15.80
CA GLY A 52 -11.89 12.55 -16.49
C GLY A 52 -12.92 11.81 -17.33
N GLN A 53 -14.08 12.39 -17.41
CA GLN A 53 -15.15 11.98 -18.31
C GLN A 53 -15.47 13.17 -19.27
N THR A 54 -14.72 13.32 -20.33
CA THR A 54 -13.76 12.54 -21.09
C THR A 54 -12.32 12.75 -20.59
N ALA A 55 -11.42 11.76 -20.78
CA ALA A 55 -9.99 11.91 -20.59
C ALA A 55 -9.28 12.15 -21.92
N TYR A 56 -8.35 13.10 -21.95
CA TYR A 56 -7.76 13.63 -23.19
C TYR A 56 -6.29 13.26 -23.36
N GLU A 57 -5.86 13.16 -24.61
CA GLU A 57 -4.45 13.10 -24.98
C GLU A 57 -3.73 14.43 -24.67
N PRO A 58 -2.47 14.38 -24.29
CA PRO A 58 -1.57 13.21 -24.17
C PRO A 58 -1.65 12.47 -22.82
N TYR A 59 -2.58 12.82 -21.94
CA TYR A 59 -2.70 12.28 -20.58
C TYR A 59 -3.29 10.87 -20.57
N VAL A 60 -4.34 10.65 -21.38
CA VAL A 60 -4.94 9.35 -21.61
C VAL A 60 -5.24 9.22 -23.10
N TYR A 61 -4.66 8.21 -23.78
CA TYR A 61 -4.88 8.01 -25.20
C TYR A 61 -6.22 7.32 -25.46
N ASN A 62 -6.92 7.78 -26.51
CA ASN A 62 -8.20 7.24 -26.97
C ASN A 62 -9.31 7.20 -25.90
N ASP A 63 -9.25 8.08 -24.91
CA ASP A 63 -10.18 8.06 -23.76
C ASP A 63 -10.23 6.69 -23.04
N ASP A 64 -9.13 5.90 -23.11
CA ASP A 64 -9.03 4.57 -22.52
C ASP A 64 -7.89 4.50 -21.48
N PRO A 65 -8.17 4.77 -20.20
CA PRO A 65 -7.17 4.70 -19.14
C PRO A 65 -6.69 3.26 -18.87
N THR A 66 -7.52 2.24 -19.21
CA THR A 66 -7.17 0.84 -18.96
C THR A 66 -6.01 0.37 -19.83
N SER A 67 -5.78 1.03 -20.97
CA SER A 67 -4.65 0.76 -21.84
C SER A 67 -3.29 1.02 -21.19
N GLY A 68 -3.24 1.92 -20.18
CA GLY A 68 -2.00 2.44 -19.59
C GLY A 68 -1.23 3.37 -20.52
N LYS A 69 -1.83 3.79 -21.64
CA LYS A 69 -1.22 4.70 -22.61
C LYS A 69 -1.61 6.15 -22.30
N GLY A 70 -0.60 7.02 -22.28
CA GLY A 70 -0.71 8.41 -21.88
C GLY A 70 -0.05 8.66 -20.55
N PHE A 71 0.30 9.93 -20.29
CA PHE A 71 1.11 10.31 -19.14
C PHE A 71 0.45 9.92 -17.82
N GLU A 72 -0.80 10.33 -17.60
CA GLU A 72 -1.51 10.04 -16.34
C GLU A 72 -1.91 8.56 -16.21
N ALA A 73 -2.29 7.92 -17.29
CA ALA A 73 -2.57 6.48 -17.27
C ALA A 73 -1.33 5.66 -16.85
N ALA A 74 -0.16 6.03 -17.37
CA ALA A 74 1.10 5.39 -16.98
C ALA A 74 1.48 5.68 -15.52
N VAL A 75 1.35 6.94 -15.06
CA VAL A 75 1.60 7.33 -13.66
C VAL A 75 0.67 6.56 -12.71
N ALA A 76 -0.61 6.46 -13.04
CA ALA A 76 -1.58 5.74 -12.22
C ALA A 76 -1.21 4.27 -12.02
N TYR A 77 -0.80 3.58 -13.07
CA TYR A 77 -0.32 2.20 -12.95
C TYR A 77 1.00 2.07 -12.21
N ALA A 78 1.91 3.03 -12.36
CA ALA A 78 3.15 3.06 -11.58
C ALA A 78 2.87 3.26 -10.07
N VAL A 79 1.89 4.09 -9.72
CA VAL A 79 1.43 4.25 -8.33
C VAL A 79 0.80 2.95 -7.83
N ALA A 80 -0.08 2.32 -8.61
CA ALA A 80 -0.70 1.04 -8.26
C ALA A 80 0.35 -0.04 -7.95
N GLU A 81 1.36 -0.18 -8.80
CA GLU A 81 2.47 -1.12 -8.60
C GLU A 81 3.24 -0.83 -7.31
N LYS A 82 3.52 0.44 -7.01
CA LYS A 82 4.20 0.85 -5.76
C LYS A 82 3.36 0.58 -4.51
N LEU A 83 2.05 0.63 -4.63
CA LEU A 83 1.12 0.26 -3.56
C LEU A 83 0.89 -1.26 -3.47
N GLY A 84 1.50 -2.07 -4.36
CA GLY A 84 1.41 -3.52 -4.35
C GLY A 84 0.23 -4.11 -5.13
N PHE A 85 -0.49 -3.29 -5.91
CA PHE A 85 -1.56 -3.76 -6.77
C PHE A 85 -1.03 -4.19 -8.14
N SER A 86 -1.52 -5.31 -8.64
CA SER A 86 -1.32 -5.70 -10.04
C SER A 86 -2.18 -4.83 -10.96
N LYS A 87 -1.87 -4.83 -12.26
CA LYS A 87 -2.68 -4.10 -13.24
C LYS A 87 -4.14 -4.58 -13.26
N ASP A 88 -4.37 -5.86 -13.01
CA ASP A 88 -5.70 -6.49 -12.99
C ASP A 88 -6.51 -6.14 -11.74
N ASP A 89 -5.84 -5.57 -10.72
CA ASP A 89 -6.47 -5.10 -9.49
C ASP A 89 -6.81 -3.60 -9.52
N VAL A 90 -6.48 -2.92 -10.62
CA VAL A 90 -6.86 -1.52 -10.83
C VAL A 90 -8.26 -1.44 -11.45
N VAL A 91 -9.14 -0.70 -10.80
CA VAL A 91 -10.49 -0.39 -11.27
C VAL A 91 -10.54 1.09 -11.67
N TRP A 92 -10.91 1.36 -12.91
CA TRP A 92 -11.08 2.73 -13.37
C TRP A 92 -12.54 3.18 -13.27
N VAL A 93 -12.74 4.37 -12.70
CA VAL A 93 -14.05 5.07 -12.71
C VAL A 93 -13.93 6.41 -13.41
N ARG A 94 -15.05 6.89 -13.95
CA ARG A 94 -15.11 8.15 -14.69
C ARG A 94 -15.85 9.19 -13.84
N THR A 95 -15.30 10.39 -13.76
CA THR A 95 -15.91 11.47 -12.99
C THR A 95 -15.74 12.82 -13.70
N SER A 96 -16.66 13.74 -13.47
CA SER A 96 -16.43 15.13 -13.89
C SER A 96 -15.37 15.79 -13.01
N PHE A 97 -14.76 16.84 -13.52
CA PHE A 97 -13.78 17.64 -12.78
C PHE A 97 -14.36 18.18 -11.47
N GLU A 98 -15.57 18.74 -11.53
CA GLU A 98 -16.27 19.33 -10.39
C GLU A 98 -16.66 18.27 -9.35
N ALA A 99 -17.14 17.12 -9.78
CA ALA A 99 -17.52 16.04 -8.88
C ALA A 99 -16.30 15.45 -8.14
N ALA A 100 -15.15 15.40 -8.79
CA ALA A 100 -13.94 14.89 -8.16
C ALA A 100 -13.44 15.80 -7.02
N ILE A 101 -13.53 17.11 -7.16
CA ILE A 101 -13.11 18.09 -6.14
C ILE A 101 -14.22 18.54 -5.19
N ALA A 102 -15.47 18.14 -5.41
CA ALA A 102 -16.57 18.47 -4.50
C ALA A 102 -16.34 17.83 -3.13
N PRO A 103 -16.71 18.50 -2.02
CA PRO A 103 -16.66 17.89 -0.69
C PRO A 103 -17.55 16.63 -0.58
N GLY A 104 -17.16 15.70 0.29
CA GLY A 104 -17.97 14.54 0.62
C GLY A 104 -17.38 13.20 0.14
N PRO A 105 -18.08 12.09 0.41
CA PRO A 105 -17.59 10.75 0.09
C PRO A 105 -17.32 10.55 -1.40
N LYS A 106 -16.30 9.78 -1.71
CA LYS A 106 -15.90 9.42 -3.08
C LYS A 106 -16.07 7.92 -3.30
N ASN A 107 -16.29 7.55 -4.56
CA ASN A 107 -16.32 6.16 -5.01
C ASN A 107 -14.99 5.73 -5.66
N PHE A 108 -13.89 6.37 -5.27
CA PHE A 108 -12.53 6.08 -5.74
C PHE A 108 -11.52 6.33 -4.61
N ASP A 109 -10.38 5.67 -4.69
CA ASP A 109 -9.29 5.81 -3.73
C ASP A 109 -8.45 7.05 -4.02
N PHE A 110 -8.20 7.34 -5.29
CA PHE A 110 -7.65 8.63 -5.72
C PHE A 110 -8.10 9.01 -7.12
N ASN A 111 -7.95 10.29 -7.44
CA ASN A 111 -8.23 10.83 -8.78
C ASN A 111 -6.96 11.40 -9.42
N ILE A 112 -6.83 11.22 -10.75
CA ILE A 112 -5.76 11.78 -11.56
C ILE A 112 -6.37 12.43 -12.80
N GLN A 113 -6.33 13.78 -12.89
CA GLN A 113 -7.07 14.53 -13.90
C GLN A 113 -6.57 15.97 -14.05
N GLN A 114 -5.27 16.17 -14.24
CA GLN A 114 -4.62 17.48 -14.52
C GLN A 114 -5.00 18.61 -13.56
N TYR A 115 -5.13 18.32 -12.26
CA TYR A 115 -5.49 19.35 -11.29
C TYR A 115 -4.33 20.31 -11.01
N THR A 116 -4.60 21.61 -11.10
CA THR A 116 -3.74 22.61 -10.48
C THR A 116 -3.97 22.59 -8.96
N ILE A 117 -2.91 22.50 -8.19
CA ILE A 117 -2.97 22.59 -6.73
C ILE A 117 -3.20 24.04 -6.35
N THR A 118 -4.34 24.34 -5.71
CA THR A 118 -4.68 25.67 -5.20
C THR A 118 -5.11 25.59 -3.74
N ASP A 119 -4.97 26.69 -3.01
CA ASP A 119 -5.36 26.71 -1.59
C ASP A 119 -6.87 26.55 -1.40
N GLU A 120 -7.67 26.99 -2.37
CA GLU A 120 -9.12 26.77 -2.38
C GLU A 120 -9.43 25.26 -2.47
N ARG A 121 -8.81 24.54 -3.41
CA ARG A 121 -9.04 23.10 -3.59
C ARG A 121 -8.55 22.25 -2.42
N LYS A 122 -7.45 22.66 -1.77
CA LYS A 122 -6.96 22.02 -0.55
C LYS A 122 -7.93 22.06 0.63
N GLN A 123 -8.95 22.90 0.59
CA GLN A 123 -10.01 22.93 1.59
C GLN A 123 -11.01 21.77 1.42
N ALA A 124 -11.04 21.16 0.25
CA ALA A 124 -12.01 20.13 -0.10
C ALA A 124 -11.36 18.75 -0.35
N VAL A 125 -10.12 18.71 -0.82
CA VAL A 125 -9.38 17.49 -1.16
C VAL A 125 -7.90 17.60 -0.80
N ASP A 126 -7.30 16.47 -0.50
CA ASP A 126 -5.85 16.35 -0.33
C ASP A 126 -5.16 16.16 -1.70
N PHE A 127 -3.93 16.64 -1.79
CA PHE A 127 -3.10 16.49 -2.98
C PHE A 127 -1.81 15.73 -2.66
N SER A 128 -1.38 14.92 -3.61
CA SER A 128 -0.02 14.38 -3.64
C SER A 128 1.02 15.47 -3.94
N SER A 129 2.29 15.11 -3.98
CA SER A 129 3.31 15.92 -4.65
C SER A 129 2.94 16.12 -6.12
N PRO A 130 3.28 17.27 -6.72
CA PRO A 130 3.07 17.48 -8.16
C PRO A 130 3.88 16.49 -9.00
N TYR A 131 3.37 16.13 -10.16
CA TYR A 131 3.98 15.23 -11.14
C TYR A 131 4.10 15.89 -12.51
#